data_7644006c5ef3cd24376a11d09881d22c
#
_entry.id   7644006c5ef3cd24376a11d09881d22c
#
_cell.length_a   1.000
_cell.length_b   1.000
_cell.length_c   1.000
_cell.angle_alpha   90.00
_cell.angle_beta   90.00
_cell.angle_gamma   90.00
#
_symmetry.space_group_name_H-M   'P 1'
#
loop_
_entity.id
_entity.type
_entity.pdbx_description
1 polymer ?
#
loop_
_entity_poly.entity_id
_entity_poly.type
_entity_poly.pdbx_seq_one_letter_code
_entity_poly.pdbx_strand_id
1 'polypeptide(L)'
;MLNDLKQQVLEANLALPRHHLVTFTWGNVSAVDRREGLMVIKPSGVEYALMTRDDMVVVELESGKVVEGNKKPSSDSDTHRALYLEFAAAGGIVHTHSRHATIWAQAGLDIPAWGTTHADYFYGDIPCTRQMHNEEINGRYEWETGRVIVETFAERQLDPAAIPAVLVHSHGPFTWGKDAENAVHNAVVLEEIAYMGIFSSQLTPGLANMQQTLLDKHYLRKHGKNAYYGQ
;
A
#
# COMPACT_ATOMS: atom_id res chain seq x y z
N MET A 1 21.26 6.40 13.17
CA MET A 1 21.25 6.03 11.74
C MET A 1 19.90 6.44 11.14
N LEU A 2 19.83 6.89 9.88
CA LEU A 2 18.61 7.21 9.14
C LEU A 2 17.61 8.17 9.86
N ASN A 3 18.08 9.16 10.59
CA ASN A 3 17.20 10.05 11.38
C ASN A 3 16.13 10.77 10.56
N ASP A 4 16.48 11.21 9.35
CA ASP A 4 15.53 11.90 8.46
C ASP A 4 14.46 10.91 7.94
N LEU A 5 14.87 9.69 7.57
CA LEU A 5 13.94 8.66 7.14
C LEU A 5 13.00 8.22 8.28
N LYS A 6 13.52 8.09 9.52
CA LYS A 6 12.69 7.83 10.71
C LYS A 6 11.66 8.93 10.95
N GLN A 7 12.03 10.20 10.74
CA GLN A 7 11.11 11.32 10.87
C GLN A 7 10.01 11.26 9.81
N GLN A 8 10.38 11.00 8.55
CA GLN A 8 9.41 10.84 7.46
C GLN A 8 8.43 9.69 7.71
N VAL A 9 8.94 8.54 8.19
CA VAL A 9 8.09 7.37 8.52
C VAL A 9 7.17 7.68 9.70
N LEU A 10 7.66 8.40 10.73
CA LEU A 10 6.80 8.85 11.84
C LEU A 10 5.66 9.73 11.32
N GLU A 11 5.98 10.77 10.55
CA GLU A 11 4.99 11.73 10.03
C GLU A 11 3.94 11.04 9.15
N ALA A 12 4.38 10.12 8.30
CA ALA A 12 3.51 9.31 7.47
C ALA A 12 2.59 8.40 8.31
N ASN A 13 3.09 7.76 9.35
CA ASN A 13 2.26 6.98 10.27
C ASN A 13 1.25 7.86 11.01
N LEU A 14 1.65 9.05 11.48
CA LEU A 14 0.74 10.00 12.15
C LEU A 14 -0.33 10.57 11.19
N ALA A 15 -0.12 10.51 9.89
CA ALA A 15 -1.11 10.91 8.90
C ALA A 15 -2.25 9.89 8.77
N LEU A 16 -2.01 8.60 9.02
CA LEU A 16 -3.05 7.56 8.89
C LEU A 16 -4.31 7.84 9.74
N PRO A 17 -4.22 8.11 11.05
CA PRO A 17 -5.41 8.46 11.85
C PRO A 17 -6.02 9.81 11.44
N ARG A 18 -5.23 10.79 10.96
CA ARG A 18 -5.76 12.08 10.47
C ARG A 18 -6.65 11.92 9.24
N HIS A 19 -6.34 10.92 8.40
CA HIS A 19 -7.12 10.56 7.21
C HIS A 19 -8.14 9.44 7.46
N HIS A 20 -8.36 9.06 8.73
CA HIS A 20 -9.33 8.02 9.12
C HIS A 20 -9.07 6.64 8.49
N LEU A 21 -7.83 6.34 8.13
CA LEU A 21 -7.42 5.08 7.50
C LEU A 21 -7.20 3.94 8.50
N VAL A 22 -7.13 4.24 9.79
CA VAL A 22 -6.81 3.27 10.85
C VAL A 22 -7.69 3.44 12.07
N THR A 23 -7.81 2.35 12.83
CA THR A 23 -8.47 2.27 14.14
C THR A 23 -7.44 1.74 15.15
N PHE A 24 -7.40 2.31 16.37
CA PHE A 24 -6.45 1.94 17.43
C PHE A 24 -4.99 2.00 16.93
N THR A 25 -4.25 0.89 17.04
CA THR A 25 -2.85 0.76 16.63
C THR A 25 -2.68 0.05 15.29
N TRP A 26 -3.79 -0.28 14.61
CA TRP A 26 -3.77 -1.01 13.35
C TRP A 26 -3.11 -0.22 12.23
N GLY A 27 -2.59 -0.95 11.26
CA GLY A 27 -1.91 -0.34 10.13
C GLY A 27 -0.50 0.17 10.47
N ASN A 28 0.23 0.47 9.43
CA ASN A 28 1.62 0.94 9.52
C ASN A 28 2.08 1.54 8.20
N VAL A 29 3.14 2.33 8.30
CA VAL A 29 3.91 2.84 7.16
C VAL A 29 5.36 2.48 7.37
N SER A 30 6.04 2.16 6.29
CA SER A 30 7.49 2.05 6.21
C SER A 30 8.06 2.87 5.07
N ALA A 31 9.37 3.09 5.10
CA ALA A 31 10.14 3.61 3.97
C ALA A 31 11.50 2.92 3.89
N VAL A 32 12.11 2.93 2.71
CA VAL A 32 13.35 2.21 2.43
C VAL A 32 14.48 3.16 2.05
N ASP A 33 15.67 2.90 2.60
CA ASP A 33 16.93 3.36 2.04
C ASP A 33 17.57 2.21 1.24
N ARG A 34 17.44 2.27 -0.07
CA ARG A 34 17.97 1.22 -0.97
C ARG A 34 19.48 1.17 -1.03
N ARG A 35 20.18 2.29 -0.72
CA ARG A 35 21.65 2.34 -0.75
C ARG A 35 22.23 1.55 0.41
N GLU A 36 21.61 1.71 1.58
CA GLU A 36 21.99 1.00 2.80
C GLU A 36 21.35 -0.39 2.91
N GLY A 37 20.35 -0.72 2.08
CA GLY A 37 19.59 -1.97 2.16
C GLY A 37 18.74 -2.06 3.43
N LEU A 38 18.27 -0.93 3.95
CA LEU A 38 17.55 -0.80 5.21
C LEU A 38 16.15 -0.24 5.00
N MET A 39 15.17 -0.73 5.75
CA MET A 39 13.87 -0.10 5.88
C MET A 39 13.63 0.40 7.30
N VAL A 40 12.88 1.48 7.41
CA VAL A 40 12.34 2.01 8.66
C VAL A 40 10.85 1.72 8.72
N ILE A 41 10.38 1.18 9.84
CA ILE A 41 8.97 0.81 10.01
C ILE A 41 8.46 1.18 11.40
N LYS A 42 7.13 1.38 11.48
CA LYS A 42 6.40 1.58 12.75
C LYS A 42 6.62 0.42 13.71
N PRO A 43 6.81 0.71 15.02
CA PRO A 43 6.81 -0.34 16.05
C PRO A 43 5.43 -0.98 16.21
N SER A 44 5.41 -2.27 16.59
CA SER A 44 4.19 -3.01 16.89
C SER A 44 3.51 -2.49 18.17
N GLY A 45 2.18 -2.34 18.15
CA GLY A 45 1.36 -2.08 19.34
C GLY A 45 1.54 -0.71 20.01
N VAL A 46 2.28 0.23 19.40
CA VAL A 46 2.43 1.59 19.94
C VAL A 46 1.31 2.48 19.39
N GLU A 47 0.63 3.18 20.30
CA GLU A 47 -0.41 4.14 19.95
C GLU A 47 0.14 5.30 19.13
N TYR A 48 -0.59 5.73 18.11
CA TYR A 48 -0.16 6.82 17.23
C TYR A 48 0.15 8.10 17.99
N ALA A 49 -0.68 8.47 18.97
CA ALA A 49 -0.52 9.70 19.76
C ALA A 49 0.72 9.72 20.67
N LEU A 50 1.28 8.55 20.98
CA LEU A 50 2.43 8.40 21.87
C LEU A 50 3.72 8.10 21.10
N MET A 51 3.62 7.91 19.80
CA MET A 51 4.73 7.48 18.96
C MET A 51 5.70 8.63 18.69
N THR A 52 6.99 8.35 18.80
CA THR A 52 8.08 9.27 18.55
C THR A 52 9.00 8.74 17.45
N ARG A 53 9.87 9.60 16.92
CA ARG A 53 10.89 9.20 15.94
C ARG A 53 11.81 8.09 16.47
N ASP A 54 12.15 8.14 17.76
CA ASP A 54 13.07 7.18 18.36
C ASP A 54 12.44 5.80 18.57
N ASP A 55 11.12 5.70 18.44
CA ASP A 55 10.39 4.43 18.44
C ASP A 55 10.48 3.68 17.10
N MET A 56 10.81 4.38 16.01
CA MET A 56 10.91 3.76 14.68
C MET A 56 12.00 2.70 14.66
N VAL A 57 11.68 1.54 14.05
CA VAL A 57 12.56 0.38 14.02
C VAL A 57 13.22 0.29 12.65
N VAL A 58 14.55 0.06 12.63
CA VAL A 58 15.32 -0.16 11.39
C VAL A 58 15.56 -1.65 11.20
N VAL A 59 15.19 -2.14 10.03
CA VAL A 59 15.26 -3.56 9.66
C VAL A 59 16.07 -3.71 8.37
N GLU A 60 16.98 -4.67 8.34
CA GLU A 60 17.74 -5.03 7.15
C GLU A 60 16.84 -5.78 6.16
N LEU A 61 16.83 -5.36 4.88
CA LEU A 61 15.94 -5.93 3.87
C LEU A 61 16.20 -7.42 3.62
N GLU A 62 17.45 -7.80 3.45
CA GLU A 62 17.82 -9.18 3.08
C GLU A 62 17.51 -10.17 4.21
N SER A 63 17.97 -9.88 5.42
CA SER A 63 17.85 -10.82 6.54
C SER A 63 16.59 -10.67 7.38
N GLY A 64 15.95 -9.48 7.37
CA GLY A 64 14.86 -9.14 8.28
C GLY A 64 15.30 -8.86 9.71
N LYS A 65 16.61 -8.75 9.96
CA LYS A 65 17.12 -8.45 11.30
C LYS A 65 16.89 -6.99 11.67
N VAL A 66 16.45 -6.77 12.90
CA VAL A 66 16.46 -5.43 13.49
C VAL A 66 17.90 -5.00 13.71
N VAL A 67 18.31 -3.90 13.09
CA VAL A 67 19.66 -3.33 13.21
C VAL A 67 19.70 -2.08 14.10
N GLU A 68 18.56 -1.40 14.27
CA GLU A 68 18.42 -0.27 15.20
C GLU A 68 16.98 -0.19 15.73
N GLY A 69 16.83 0.17 16.99
CA GLY A 69 15.57 0.28 17.71
C GLY A 69 15.48 -0.70 18.87
N ASN A 70 14.69 -0.34 19.88
CA ASN A 70 14.49 -1.13 21.09
C ASN A 70 13.09 -1.71 21.20
N LYS A 71 12.23 -1.46 20.21
CA LYS A 71 10.87 -1.97 20.12
C LYS A 71 10.79 -3.10 19.09
N LYS A 72 9.75 -3.92 19.21
CA LYS A 72 9.42 -4.92 18.21
C LYS A 72 8.89 -4.20 16.97
N PRO A 73 9.39 -4.49 15.75
CA PRO A 73 8.84 -3.92 14.53
C PRO A 73 7.40 -4.40 14.30
N SER A 74 6.64 -3.72 13.43
CA SER A 74 5.32 -4.18 12.99
C SER A 74 5.38 -5.63 12.52
N SER A 75 4.33 -6.41 12.79
CA SER A 75 4.18 -7.78 12.26
C SER A 75 4.31 -7.83 10.76
N ASP A 76 3.83 -6.80 10.05
CA ASP A 76 3.84 -6.73 8.60
C ASP A 76 5.21 -6.46 7.98
N SER A 77 6.27 -6.39 8.80
CA SER A 77 7.64 -6.09 8.32
C SER A 77 8.10 -7.03 7.22
N ASP A 78 7.80 -8.31 7.31
CA ASP A 78 8.18 -9.29 6.29
C ASP A 78 7.40 -9.11 4.98
N THR A 79 6.13 -8.70 5.05
CA THR A 79 5.34 -8.33 3.86
C THR A 79 5.96 -7.12 3.16
N HIS A 80 6.28 -6.05 3.91
CA HIS A 80 6.92 -4.86 3.35
C HIS A 80 8.27 -5.18 2.74
N ARG A 81 9.09 -6.02 3.40
CA ARG A 81 10.39 -6.47 2.87
C ARG A 81 10.23 -7.19 1.54
N ALA A 82 9.31 -8.15 1.45
CA ALA A 82 9.05 -8.89 0.21
C ALA A 82 8.70 -7.94 -0.94
N LEU A 83 7.86 -6.93 -0.67
CA LEU A 83 7.50 -5.93 -1.68
C LEU A 83 8.67 -5.02 -2.05
N TYR A 84 9.50 -4.57 -1.09
CA TYR A 84 10.68 -3.76 -1.42
C TYR A 84 11.73 -4.52 -2.25
N LEU A 85 11.88 -5.80 -2.03
CA LEU A 85 12.83 -6.63 -2.77
C LEU A 85 12.40 -6.82 -4.23
N GLU A 86 11.09 -6.86 -4.50
CA GLU A 86 10.54 -7.14 -5.83
C GLU A 86 10.08 -5.86 -6.59
N PHE A 87 9.54 -4.86 -5.88
CA PHE A 87 9.01 -3.65 -6.49
C PHE A 87 10.00 -2.49 -6.41
N ALA A 88 10.86 -2.34 -7.40
CA ALA A 88 11.89 -1.30 -7.43
C ALA A 88 11.32 0.13 -7.30
N ALA A 89 10.09 0.36 -7.74
CA ALA A 89 9.40 1.65 -7.66
C ALA A 89 8.91 2.00 -6.23
N ALA A 90 8.83 1.03 -5.31
CA ALA A 90 8.38 1.27 -3.95
C ALA A 90 9.47 1.91 -3.10
N GLY A 91 9.32 3.18 -2.72
CA GLY A 91 10.16 3.89 -1.75
C GLY A 91 9.50 3.98 -0.37
N GLY A 92 8.17 3.93 -0.32
CA GLY A 92 7.35 3.80 0.89
C GLY A 92 6.21 2.81 0.68
N ILE A 93 5.77 2.15 1.75
CA ILE A 93 4.65 1.19 1.75
C ILE A 93 3.75 1.48 2.93
N VAL A 94 2.44 1.40 2.67
CA VAL A 94 1.37 1.51 3.67
C VAL A 94 0.55 0.23 3.68
N HIS A 95 0.28 -0.28 4.88
CA HIS A 95 -0.77 -1.27 5.11
C HIS A 95 -1.81 -0.71 6.06
N THR A 96 -3.07 -0.91 5.76
CA THR A 96 -4.19 -0.54 6.63
C THR A 96 -5.31 -1.56 6.55
N HIS A 97 -6.28 -1.42 7.47
CA HIS A 97 -7.59 -2.03 7.35
C HIS A 97 -8.63 -0.92 7.14
N SER A 98 -8.34 0.00 6.24
CA SER A 98 -9.24 1.08 5.88
C SER A 98 -10.57 0.51 5.38
N ARG A 99 -11.65 1.11 5.82
CA ARG A 99 -12.97 0.47 5.84
C ARG A 99 -13.44 -0.01 4.47
N HIS A 100 -13.43 0.89 3.48
CA HIS A 100 -14.03 0.57 2.19
C HIS A 100 -13.11 -0.31 1.33
N ALA A 101 -11.80 -0.05 1.32
CA ALA A 101 -10.86 -0.93 0.64
C ALA A 101 -10.87 -2.35 1.24
N THR A 102 -11.01 -2.48 2.57
CA THR A 102 -11.12 -3.79 3.23
C THR A 102 -12.44 -4.51 2.88
N ILE A 103 -13.56 -3.79 2.65
CA ILE A 103 -14.80 -4.40 2.17
C ILE A 103 -14.57 -5.09 0.81
N TRP A 104 -13.89 -4.45 -0.14
CA TRP A 104 -13.53 -5.06 -1.41
C TRP A 104 -12.60 -6.27 -1.24
N ALA A 105 -11.60 -6.15 -0.37
CA ALA A 105 -10.69 -7.26 -0.05
C ALA A 105 -11.43 -8.47 0.54
N GLN A 106 -12.38 -8.25 1.45
CA GLN A 106 -13.24 -9.31 2.03
C GLN A 106 -14.15 -9.95 0.99
N ALA A 107 -14.62 -9.17 0.02
CA ALA A 107 -15.43 -9.69 -1.08
C ALA A 107 -14.59 -10.46 -2.12
N GLY A 108 -13.27 -10.35 -2.08
CA GLY A 108 -12.36 -10.98 -3.06
C GLY A 108 -12.49 -10.38 -4.46
N LEU A 109 -12.82 -9.09 -4.54
CA LEU A 109 -13.08 -8.40 -5.80
C LEU A 109 -12.04 -7.32 -6.06
N ASP A 110 -11.64 -7.18 -7.32
CA ASP A 110 -10.88 -6.03 -7.81
C ASP A 110 -11.73 -4.76 -7.70
N ILE A 111 -11.10 -3.58 -7.54
CA ILE A 111 -11.79 -2.29 -7.69
C ILE A 111 -11.64 -1.84 -9.14
N PRO A 112 -12.71 -1.87 -9.95
CA PRO A 112 -12.64 -1.49 -11.36
C PRO A 112 -12.38 0.01 -11.57
N ALA A 113 -11.69 0.35 -12.65
CA ALA A 113 -11.43 1.72 -13.05
C ALA A 113 -12.68 2.36 -13.66
N TRP A 114 -13.53 2.96 -12.82
CA TRP A 114 -14.81 3.54 -13.25
C TRP A 114 -14.80 5.05 -13.43
N GLY A 115 -13.89 5.75 -12.76
CA GLY A 115 -13.93 7.20 -12.76
C GLY A 115 -12.57 7.88 -12.85
N THR A 116 -12.59 9.18 -13.14
CA THR A 116 -11.36 9.97 -13.37
C THR A 116 -10.53 10.17 -12.12
N THR A 117 -11.13 10.15 -10.92
CA THR A 117 -10.40 10.14 -9.65
C THR A 117 -9.51 8.91 -9.54
N HIS A 118 -10.02 7.73 -9.92
CA HIS A 118 -9.24 6.50 -10.02
C HIS A 118 -8.11 6.64 -11.06
N ALA A 119 -8.48 7.07 -12.28
CA ALA A 119 -7.57 7.19 -13.41
C ALA A 119 -6.40 8.18 -13.18
N ASP A 120 -6.58 9.19 -12.34
CA ASP A 120 -5.52 10.14 -12.01
C ASP A 120 -4.36 9.52 -11.20
N TYR A 121 -4.56 8.34 -10.59
CA TYR A 121 -3.58 7.71 -9.69
C TYR A 121 -3.23 6.27 -10.03
N PHE A 122 -4.15 5.52 -10.65
CA PHE A 122 -3.98 4.10 -10.96
C PHE A 122 -4.33 3.83 -12.42
N TYR A 123 -3.42 3.19 -13.14
CA TYR A 123 -3.59 2.91 -14.58
C TYR A 123 -4.20 1.54 -14.82
N GLY A 124 -5.41 1.35 -14.35
CA GLY A 124 -6.17 0.10 -14.46
C GLY A 124 -6.89 -0.25 -13.16
N ASP A 125 -7.50 -1.42 -13.12
CA ASP A 125 -8.21 -1.92 -11.94
C ASP A 125 -7.23 -2.17 -10.79
N ILE A 126 -7.64 -1.90 -9.55
CA ILE A 126 -6.85 -2.32 -8.38
C ILE A 126 -7.07 -3.81 -8.16
N PRO A 127 -6.01 -4.63 -8.24
CA PRO A 127 -6.16 -6.07 -8.14
C PRO A 127 -6.46 -6.52 -6.71
N CYS A 128 -7.27 -7.57 -6.57
CA CYS A 128 -7.38 -8.38 -5.38
C CYS A 128 -6.57 -9.67 -5.58
N THR A 129 -5.80 -10.07 -4.59
CA THR A 129 -5.06 -11.34 -4.65
C THR A 129 -6.00 -12.53 -4.61
N ARG A 130 -5.50 -13.72 -4.98
CA ARG A 130 -6.15 -14.98 -4.61
C ARG A 130 -6.20 -15.16 -3.09
N GLN A 131 -7.01 -16.11 -2.64
CA GLN A 131 -6.90 -16.60 -1.27
C GLN A 131 -5.53 -17.25 -1.03
N MET A 132 -5.00 -17.07 0.16
CA MET A 132 -3.78 -17.75 0.58
C MET A 132 -4.05 -19.26 0.82
N HIS A 133 -3.08 -20.08 0.49
CA HIS A 133 -3.13 -21.52 0.79
C HIS A 133 -2.86 -21.79 2.28
N ASN A 134 -3.33 -22.94 2.77
CA ASN A 134 -3.14 -23.30 4.18
C ASN A 134 -1.67 -23.37 4.61
N GLU A 135 -0.80 -23.80 3.71
CA GLU A 135 0.65 -23.88 3.93
C GLU A 135 1.28 -22.49 4.09
N GLU A 136 0.81 -21.52 3.31
CA GLU A 136 1.24 -20.11 3.40
C GLU A 136 0.78 -19.48 4.72
N ILE A 137 -0.47 -19.73 5.11
CA ILE A 137 -1.07 -19.22 6.36
C ILE A 137 -0.37 -19.82 7.60
N ASN A 138 -0.08 -21.12 7.58
CA ASN A 138 0.57 -21.81 8.71
C ASN A 138 2.10 -21.69 8.70
N GLY A 139 2.69 -21.14 7.63
CA GLY A 139 4.11 -20.94 7.44
C GLY A 139 4.58 -19.56 7.89
N ARG A 140 5.30 -18.87 7.01
CA ARG A 140 5.75 -17.48 7.21
C ARG A 140 4.69 -16.51 6.71
N TYR A 141 3.56 -16.45 7.38
CA TYR A 141 2.33 -15.77 6.93
C TYR A 141 2.56 -14.38 6.34
N GLU A 142 3.29 -13.51 7.05
CA GLU A 142 3.54 -12.13 6.58
C GLU A 142 4.43 -12.09 5.34
N TRP A 143 5.43 -12.97 5.28
CA TRP A 143 6.29 -13.10 4.09
C TRP A 143 5.50 -13.63 2.90
N GLU A 144 4.70 -14.68 3.11
CA GLU A 144 3.85 -15.27 2.07
C GLU A 144 2.77 -14.29 1.60
N THR A 145 2.24 -13.44 2.47
CA THR A 145 1.36 -12.33 2.07
C THR A 145 2.04 -11.44 1.03
N GLY A 146 3.29 -11.05 1.25
CA GLY A 146 4.07 -10.30 0.27
C GLY A 146 4.28 -11.08 -1.04
N ARG A 147 4.57 -12.39 -0.94
CA ARG A 147 4.77 -13.26 -2.13
C ARG A 147 3.50 -13.37 -2.96
N VAL A 148 2.33 -13.50 -2.35
CA VAL A 148 1.03 -13.57 -3.05
C VAL A 148 0.70 -12.25 -3.75
N ILE A 149 1.08 -11.11 -3.17
CA ILE A 149 0.98 -9.81 -3.83
C ILE A 149 1.86 -9.79 -5.09
N VAL A 150 3.13 -10.16 -4.96
CA VAL A 150 4.08 -10.19 -6.09
C VAL A 150 3.61 -11.13 -7.20
N GLU A 151 3.13 -12.33 -6.83
CA GLU A 151 2.52 -13.31 -7.73
C GLU A 151 1.36 -12.70 -8.52
N THR A 152 0.45 -11.99 -7.85
CA THR A 152 -0.71 -11.34 -8.48
C THR A 152 -0.28 -10.35 -9.58
N PHE A 153 0.75 -9.54 -9.31
CA PHE A 153 1.27 -8.60 -10.30
C PHE A 153 1.96 -9.29 -11.47
N ALA A 154 2.76 -10.32 -11.19
CA ALA A 154 3.45 -11.10 -12.23
C ALA A 154 2.48 -11.85 -13.13
N GLU A 155 1.52 -12.59 -12.57
CA GLU A 155 0.55 -13.39 -13.33
C GLU A 155 -0.39 -12.53 -14.18
N ARG A 156 -0.81 -11.38 -13.65
CA ARG A 156 -1.68 -10.44 -14.35
C ARG A 156 -0.91 -9.45 -15.24
N GLN A 157 0.43 -9.53 -15.27
CA GLN A 157 1.31 -8.64 -16.04
C GLN A 157 1.06 -7.16 -15.72
N LEU A 158 0.87 -6.84 -14.42
CA LEU A 158 0.63 -5.48 -13.94
C LEU A 158 1.96 -4.79 -13.62
N ASP A 159 2.04 -3.50 -13.93
CA ASP A 159 3.16 -2.67 -13.54
C ASP A 159 2.92 -2.06 -12.15
N PRO A 160 3.71 -2.43 -11.13
CA PRO A 160 3.55 -1.86 -9.78
C PRO A 160 3.86 -0.35 -9.72
N ALA A 161 4.52 0.24 -10.70
CA ALA A 161 4.68 1.68 -10.78
C ALA A 161 3.42 2.39 -11.29
N ALA A 162 2.64 1.71 -12.13
CA ALA A 162 1.41 2.24 -12.72
C ALA A 162 0.16 1.96 -11.86
N ILE A 163 0.18 0.88 -11.08
CA ILE A 163 -0.90 0.50 -10.17
C ILE A 163 -0.29 0.28 -8.77
N PRO A 164 0.04 1.37 -8.03
CA PRO A 164 0.71 1.27 -6.73
C PRO A 164 -0.24 0.90 -5.58
N ALA A 165 -1.10 -0.09 -5.77
CA ALA A 165 -2.06 -0.58 -4.79
C ALA A 165 -2.48 -2.02 -5.06
N VAL A 166 -2.87 -2.74 -4.01
CA VAL A 166 -3.41 -4.10 -4.05
C VAL A 166 -4.33 -4.34 -2.87
N LEU A 167 -5.31 -5.21 -3.06
CA LEU A 167 -6.13 -5.77 -1.99
C LEU A 167 -5.67 -7.20 -1.71
N VAL A 168 -5.33 -7.50 -0.47
CA VAL A 168 -5.09 -8.90 -0.06
C VAL A 168 -6.42 -9.52 0.32
N HIS A 169 -6.80 -10.60 -0.36
CA HIS A 169 -8.08 -11.29 -0.16
C HIS A 169 -8.33 -11.59 1.33
N SER A 170 -9.51 -11.24 1.83
CA SER A 170 -9.95 -11.41 3.23
C SER A 170 -9.11 -10.65 4.27
N HIS A 171 -8.20 -9.75 3.87
CA HIS A 171 -7.31 -9.05 4.78
C HIS A 171 -7.49 -7.53 4.70
N GLY A 172 -6.90 -6.90 3.69
CA GLY A 172 -6.93 -5.45 3.54
C GLY A 172 -5.98 -4.94 2.47
N PRO A 173 -5.91 -3.60 2.29
CA PRO A 173 -5.09 -3.00 1.25
C PRO A 173 -3.62 -2.85 1.65
N PHE A 174 -2.75 -2.92 0.64
CA PHE A 174 -1.41 -2.37 0.62
C PHE A 174 -1.31 -1.33 -0.48
N THR A 175 -0.65 -0.21 -0.19
CA THR A 175 -0.29 0.80 -1.18
C THR A 175 1.18 1.15 -1.07
N TRP A 176 1.76 1.63 -2.16
CA TRP A 176 3.14 2.11 -2.16
C TRP A 176 3.28 3.37 -2.98
N GLY A 177 4.45 3.98 -2.92
CA GLY A 177 4.78 5.18 -3.65
C GLY A 177 6.29 5.41 -3.66
N LYS A 178 6.73 6.51 -4.27
CA LYS A 178 8.15 6.88 -4.35
C LYS A 178 8.79 7.14 -2.96
N ASP A 179 7.97 7.46 -1.96
CA ASP A 179 8.32 7.71 -0.57
C ASP A 179 7.12 7.41 0.35
N ALA A 180 7.30 7.55 1.67
CA ALA A 180 6.26 7.27 2.66
C ALA A 180 5.04 8.20 2.51
N GLU A 181 5.24 9.48 2.22
CA GLU A 181 4.16 10.45 2.05
C GLU A 181 3.30 10.11 0.84
N ASN A 182 3.94 9.80 -0.30
CA ASN A 182 3.24 9.40 -1.51
C ASN A 182 2.50 8.07 -1.35
N ALA A 183 3.04 7.12 -0.59
CA ALA A 183 2.35 5.86 -0.27
C ALA A 183 1.08 6.12 0.56
N VAL A 184 1.11 7.04 1.54
CA VAL A 184 -0.07 7.46 2.31
C VAL A 184 -1.07 8.18 1.41
N HIS A 185 -0.61 9.06 0.51
CA HIS A 185 -1.49 9.72 -0.46
C HIS A 185 -2.25 8.68 -1.30
N ASN A 186 -1.57 7.67 -1.82
CA ASN A 186 -2.20 6.59 -2.57
C ASN A 186 -3.19 5.77 -1.71
N ALA A 187 -2.92 5.59 -0.43
CA ALA A 187 -3.84 4.92 0.50
C ALA A 187 -5.14 5.73 0.71
N VAL A 188 -5.04 7.06 0.82
CA VAL A 188 -6.20 7.95 0.90
C VAL A 188 -7.04 7.86 -0.37
N VAL A 189 -6.40 7.95 -1.54
CA VAL A 189 -7.12 7.84 -2.82
C VAL A 189 -7.76 6.47 -2.97
N LEU A 190 -7.05 5.40 -2.61
CA LEU A 190 -7.61 4.04 -2.66
C LEU A 190 -8.87 3.91 -1.82
N GLU A 191 -8.88 4.44 -0.59
CA GLU A 191 -10.04 4.40 0.28
C GLU A 191 -11.24 5.18 -0.31
N GLU A 192 -10.99 6.36 -0.90
CA GLU A 192 -12.02 7.17 -1.56
C GLU A 192 -12.62 6.47 -2.79
N ILE A 193 -11.78 5.91 -3.67
CA ILE A 193 -12.30 5.20 -4.86
C ILE A 193 -13.00 3.90 -4.47
N ALA A 194 -12.55 3.21 -3.41
CA ALA A 194 -13.24 2.05 -2.88
C ALA A 194 -14.64 2.41 -2.37
N TYR A 195 -14.78 3.52 -1.64
CA TYR A 195 -16.07 4.06 -1.21
C TYR A 195 -16.98 4.37 -2.41
N MET A 196 -16.48 5.17 -3.36
CA MET A 196 -17.25 5.52 -4.57
C MET A 196 -17.68 4.28 -5.35
N GLY A 197 -16.79 3.29 -5.46
CA GLY A 197 -17.04 2.05 -6.19
C GLY A 197 -18.18 1.22 -5.60
N ILE A 198 -18.27 1.13 -4.26
CA ILE A 198 -19.37 0.42 -3.58
C ILE A 198 -20.73 0.99 -4.00
N PHE A 199 -20.87 2.31 -3.94
CA PHE A 199 -22.17 2.94 -4.27
C PHE A 199 -22.42 3.01 -5.78
N SER A 200 -21.39 3.17 -6.60
CA SER A 200 -21.54 3.13 -8.07
C SER A 200 -22.06 1.77 -8.54
N SER A 201 -21.53 0.67 -7.96
CA SER A 201 -21.99 -0.69 -8.30
C SER A 201 -23.43 -0.96 -7.84
N GLN A 202 -23.87 -0.34 -6.75
CA GLN A 202 -25.25 -0.44 -6.28
C GLN A 202 -26.22 0.35 -7.19
N LEU A 203 -25.82 1.52 -7.69
CA LEU A 203 -26.64 2.33 -8.59
C LEU A 203 -26.75 1.71 -9.98
N THR A 204 -25.68 1.06 -10.45
CA THR A 204 -25.64 0.43 -11.77
C THR A 204 -24.98 -0.94 -11.65
N PRO A 205 -25.77 -2.01 -11.38
CA PRO A 205 -25.23 -3.36 -11.40
C PRO A 205 -24.63 -3.71 -12.76
N GLY A 206 -23.40 -4.26 -12.76
CA GLY A 206 -22.69 -4.57 -14.00
C GLY A 206 -22.10 -3.36 -14.72
N LEU A 207 -21.85 -2.26 -14.00
CA LEU A 207 -21.17 -1.08 -14.52
C LEU A 207 -19.89 -1.45 -15.25
N ALA A 208 -19.76 -1.06 -16.52
CA ALA A 208 -18.55 -1.27 -17.31
C ALA A 208 -17.44 -0.30 -16.89
N ASN A 209 -16.18 -0.71 -17.10
CA ASN A 209 -15.03 0.16 -16.88
C ASN A 209 -15.13 1.42 -17.75
N MET A 210 -14.47 2.47 -17.32
CA MET A 210 -14.39 3.72 -18.08
C MET A 210 -13.72 3.50 -19.44
N GLN A 211 -13.98 4.40 -20.37
CA GLN A 211 -13.34 4.37 -21.68
C GLN A 211 -11.80 4.43 -21.55
N GLN A 212 -11.07 3.56 -22.24
CA GLN A 212 -9.61 3.53 -22.22
C GLN A 212 -8.99 4.88 -22.55
N THR A 213 -9.51 5.59 -23.54
CA THR A 213 -9.02 6.93 -23.92
C THR A 213 -9.19 7.96 -22.82
N LEU A 214 -10.18 7.81 -21.94
CA LEU A 214 -10.37 8.70 -20.78
C LEU A 214 -9.41 8.32 -19.65
N LEU A 215 -9.18 7.03 -19.40
CA LEU A 215 -8.15 6.53 -18.48
C LEU A 215 -6.77 7.05 -18.88
N ASP A 216 -6.39 6.87 -20.17
CA ASP A 216 -5.12 7.34 -20.72
C ASP A 216 -4.95 8.85 -20.54
N LYS A 217 -5.99 9.61 -20.87
CA LYS A 217 -5.98 11.08 -20.75
C LYS A 217 -5.69 11.53 -19.32
N HIS A 218 -6.38 10.92 -18.34
CA HIS A 218 -6.24 11.30 -16.93
C HIS A 218 -4.90 10.84 -16.34
N TYR A 219 -4.51 9.60 -16.58
CA TYR A 219 -3.25 9.08 -16.06
C TYR A 219 -2.04 9.79 -16.64
N LEU A 220 -1.95 9.89 -17.98
CA LEU A 220 -0.78 10.42 -18.66
C LEU A 220 -0.57 11.93 -18.45
N ARG A 221 -1.64 12.71 -18.17
CA ARG A 221 -1.48 14.13 -17.83
C ARG A 221 -0.75 14.37 -16.51
N LYS A 222 -0.73 13.35 -15.59
CA LYS A 222 -0.02 13.40 -14.30
C LYS A 222 1.30 12.62 -14.32
N HIS A 223 1.34 11.48 -15.00
CA HIS A 223 2.44 10.50 -14.90
C HIS A 223 3.20 10.31 -16.21
N GLY A 224 2.71 10.85 -17.32
CA GLY A 224 3.35 10.72 -18.63
C GLY A 224 4.58 11.63 -18.78
N LYS A 225 5.38 11.35 -19.84
CA LYS A 225 6.56 12.16 -20.20
C LYS A 225 6.27 13.66 -20.39
N ASN A 226 5.02 13.99 -20.73
CA ASN A 226 4.53 15.36 -20.95
C ASN A 226 3.49 15.73 -19.89
N ALA A 227 3.67 15.30 -18.66
CA ALA A 227 2.77 15.63 -17.56
C ALA A 227 2.65 17.15 -17.37
N TYR A 228 1.43 17.65 -17.20
CA TYR A 228 1.14 19.07 -17.08
C TYR A 228 0.12 19.40 -15.98
N TYR A 229 -0.34 18.40 -15.23
CA TYR A 229 -1.36 18.55 -14.20
C TYR A 229 -0.95 17.85 -12.92
N GLY A 230 -1.14 18.51 -11.76
CA GLY A 230 -0.88 17.91 -10.45
C GLY A 230 0.61 17.68 -10.15
N GLN A 231 1.48 18.52 -10.72
CA GLN A 231 2.92 18.49 -10.47
C GLN A 231 3.25 19.14 -9.12
#